data_053babe2ede98e26bddb9f35434c2353
#
_entry.id   053babe2ede98e26bddb9f35434c2353
#
_cell.length_a   1.000
_cell.length_b   1.000
_cell.length_c   1.000
_cell.angle_alpha   90.00
_cell.angle_beta   90.00
_cell.angle_gamma   90.00
#
_symmetry.space_group_name_H-M   'P 1'
#
loop_
_entity.id
_entity.type
_entity.pdbx_description
1 polymer ?
#
loop_
_entity_poly.entity_id
_entity_poly.type
_entity_poly.pdbx_seq_one_letter_code
_entity_poly.pdbx_strand_id
1 'polypeptide(L)'
;ADSMPLLEVPDYVARTDSSGFFRLTNLKDTIYRVVAIQDDNRDYKYTPEAEMFAYLDTLVRPVVMTMTRVDTFRVVDKIVGQDTTMRDSIVTQEYLGFGPNNLYLRLFQEKLTQLYMTDDDRKERERLDFIFSIPGKNEFKARLFDTLSTEPLPEDWYVLEHSAGNDTLALWIKDSTVYKKDTLNVILSYLRTDSTGRLTTFADTSRYTFKDKKKPDNKKGRKDEPETPAIEFVEIKSNAGNDFDLGARLWLEFNRPVDKAGLENLHISEKV
;
A
#
# COMPACT_ATOMS: atom_id res chain seq x y z
N ALA A 1 -16.48 -13.46 19.31
CA ALA A 1 -16.40 -14.65 18.45
C ALA A 1 -15.69 -14.37 17.13
N ASP A 2 -15.69 -13.13 16.65
CA ASP A 2 -15.13 -12.79 15.33
C ASP A 2 -13.64 -12.43 15.38
N SER A 3 -13.07 -12.30 16.57
CA SER A 3 -11.66 -11.96 16.79
C SER A 3 -10.71 -13.17 16.87
N MET A 4 -11.20 -14.41 16.76
CA MET A 4 -10.34 -15.60 16.84
C MET A 4 -9.19 -15.61 15.84
N PRO A 5 -9.40 -15.32 14.54
CA PRO A 5 -8.30 -15.32 13.59
C PRO A 5 -7.21 -14.28 13.86
N LEU A 6 -7.53 -13.22 14.60
CA LEU A 6 -6.61 -12.16 15.00
C LEU A 6 -5.74 -12.56 16.21
N LEU A 7 -6.30 -13.35 17.12
CA LEU A 7 -5.72 -13.56 18.46
C LEU A 7 -5.15 -14.95 18.63
N GLU A 8 -5.75 -15.95 17.99
CA GLU A 8 -5.46 -17.36 18.25
C GLU A 8 -4.85 -18.03 17.02
N VAL A 9 -3.93 -18.97 17.27
CA VAL A 9 -3.38 -19.83 16.23
C VAL A 9 -4.37 -20.96 15.96
N PRO A 10 -4.65 -21.30 14.68
CA PRO A 10 -5.61 -22.33 14.34
C PRO A 10 -5.14 -23.74 14.73
N ASP A 11 -6.09 -24.62 15.08
CA ASP A 11 -5.81 -26.03 15.39
C ASP A 11 -5.30 -26.83 14.19
N TYR A 12 -5.72 -26.47 12.99
CA TYR A 12 -5.37 -27.15 11.74
C TYR A 12 -5.05 -26.14 10.66
N VAL A 13 -3.97 -26.37 9.94
CA VAL A 13 -3.50 -25.53 8.84
C VAL A 13 -3.25 -26.36 7.59
N ALA A 14 -3.66 -25.88 6.44
CA ALA A 14 -3.25 -26.40 5.16
C ALA A 14 -2.86 -25.22 4.24
N ARG A 15 -1.88 -25.46 3.37
CA ARG A 15 -1.52 -24.50 2.34
C ARG A 15 -2.24 -24.84 1.04
N THR A 16 -2.61 -23.81 0.30
CA THR A 16 -3.10 -23.97 -1.07
C THR A 16 -1.94 -24.28 -2.03
N ASP A 17 -2.23 -25.01 -3.09
CA ASP A 17 -1.35 -25.11 -4.23
C ASP A 17 -1.50 -23.89 -5.17
N SER A 18 -0.78 -23.91 -6.31
CA SER A 18 -0.82 -22.81 -7.30
C SER A 18 -2.20 -22.62 -7.97
N SER A 19 -3.10 -23.59 -7.87
CA SER A 19 -4.47 -23.52 -8.37
C SER A 19 -5.48 -23.05 -7.33
N GLY A 20 -5.01 -22.83 -6.08
CA GLY A 20 -5.85 -22.50 -4.94
C GLY A 20 -6.49 -23.71 -4.27
N PHE A 21 -6.14 -24.94 -4.67
CA PHE A 21 -6.67 -26.13 -4.03
C PHE A 21 -6.03 -26.35 -2.66
N PHE A 22 -6.84 -26.69 -1.67
CA PHE A 22 -6.40 -27.02 -0.33
C PHE A 22 -7.06 -28.31 0.19
N ARG A 23 -6.39 -28.98 1.13
CA ARG A 23 -6.90 -30.19 1.75
C ARG A 23 -6.49 -30.24 3.22
N LEU A 24 -7.48 -30.32 4.09
CA LEU A 24 -7.30 -30.58 5.52
C LEU A 24 -7.58 -32.06 5.80
N THR A 25 -6.67 -32.73 6.49
CA THR A 25 -6.75 -34.16 6.78
C THR A 25 -6.66 -34.40 8.29
N ASN A 26 -7.10 -35.60 8.72
CA ASN A 26 -7.03 -36.05 10.12
C ASN A 26 -7.76 -35.13 11.10
N LEU A 27 -8.89 -34.57 10.65
CA LEU A 27 -9.73 -33.71 11.47
C LEU A 27 -10.47 -34.55 12.51
N LYS A 28 -10.63 -34.02 13.72
CA LYS A 28 -11.55 -34.58 14.73
C LYS A 28 -12.99 -34.41 14.24
N ASP A 29 -13.88 -35.32 14.70
CA ASP A 29 -15.33 -35.20 14.43
C ASP A 29 -15.94 -34.11 15.32
N THR A 30 -15.82 -32.89 14.87
CA THR A 30 -16.41 -31.70 15.51
C THR A 30 -16.73 -30.64 14.47
N ILE A 31 -17.20 -29.47 14.90
CA ILE A 31 -17.58 -28.37 14.07
C ILE A 31 -16.41 -27.38 13.98
N TYR A 32 -16.11 -26.92 12.77
CA TYR A 32 -15.02 -26.03 12.48
C TYR A 32 -15.48 -24.71 11.87
N ARG A 33 -14.81 -23.63 12.22
CA ARG A 33 -14.81 -22.40 11.46
C ARG A 33 -13.63 -22.46 10.47
N VAL A 34 -13.91 -22.29 9.20
CA VAL A 34 -12.89 -22.32 8.14
C VAL A 34 -12.63 -20.92 7.68
N VAL A 35 -11.35 -20.54 7.69
CA VAL A 35 -10.85 -19.25 7.21
C VAL A 35 -9.68 -19.49 6.27
N ALA A 36 -9.44 -18.55 5.35
CA ALA A 36 -8.23 -18.51 4.56
C ALA A 36 -7.55 -17.15 4.76
N ILE A 37 -6.24 -17.17 4.88
CA ILE A 37 -5.41 -15.99 5.12
C ILE A 37 -4.25 -16.02 4.13
N GLN A 38 -3.96 -14.88 3.51
CA GLN A 38 -2.66 -14.67 2.85
C GLN A 38 -1.66 -14.25 3.92
N ASP A 39 -1.10 -15.23 4.61
CA ASP A 39 -0.21 -15.06 5.75
C ASP A 39 1.21 -14.73 5.28
N ASP A 40 1.50 -13.45 5.13
CA ASP A 40 2.78 -12.96 4.61
C ASP A 40 3.89 -12.98 5.68
N ASN A 41 3.52 -12.81 6.96
CA ASN A 41 4.44 -12.79 8.10
C ASN A 41 4.68 -14.18 8.73
N ARG A 42 3.86 -15.19 8.38
CA ARG A 42 3.94 -16.59 8.82
C ARG A 42 3.68 -16.80 10.32
N ASP A 43 2.81 -16.00 10.88
CA ASP A 43 2.42 -16.13 12.29
C ASP A 43 1.12 -16.93 12.49
N TYR A 44 0.47 -17.36 11.39
CA TYR A 44 -0.81 -18.09 11.36
C TYR A 44 -1.98 -17.30 11.95
N LYS A 45 -1.87 -15.98 11.97
CA LYS A 45 -2.93 -15.06 12.40
C LYS A 45 -3.27 -14.11 11.30
N TYR A 46 -4.42 -13.52 11.36
CA TYR A 46 -4.83 -12.50 10.42
C TYR A 46 -4.40 -11.13 10.89
N THR A 47 -3.65 -10.42 10.07
CA THR A 47 -3.30 -9.00 10.27
C THR A 47 -4.20 -8.14 9.39
N PRO A 48 -5.22 -7.45 9.98
CA PRO A 48 -6.12 -6.58 9.23
C PRO A 48 -5.36 -5.57 8.40
N GLU A 49 -5.92 -5.24 7.23
CA GLU A 49 -5.42 -4.21 6.33
C GLU A 49 -4.11 -4.57 5.59
N ALA A 50 -3.26 -5.42 6.18
CA ALA A 50 -2.02 -5.89 5.58
C ALA A 50 -2.23 -7.17 4.75
N GLU A 51 -3.09 -8.07 5.21
CA GLU A 51 -3.27 -9.40 4.64
C GLU A 51 -4.66 -9.59 4.04
N MET A 52 -4.76 -10.45 3.04
CA MET A 52 -6.05 -10.85 2.50
C MET A 52 -6.67 -11.96 3.35
N PHE A 53 -7.97 -11.90 3.52
CA PHE A 53 -8.76 -12.78 4.38
C PHE A 53 -9.97 -13.33 3.64
N ALA A 54 -10.39 -14.54 4.00
CA ALA A 54 -11.68 -15.09 3.60
C ALA A 54 -12.23 -16.00 4.70
N TYR A 55 -13.54 -16.05 4.80
CA TYR A 55 -14.24 -16.90 5.76
C TYR A 55 -15.50 -17.52 5.14
N LEU A 56 -16.00 -18.56 5.79
CA LEU A 56 -17.31 -19.10 5.50
C LEU A 56 -18.30 -18.62 6.55
N ASP A 57 -19.45 -18.16 6.12
CA ASP A 57 -20.56 -17.74 7.01
C ASP A 57 -21.09 -18.88 7.86
N THR A 58 -20.92 -20.11 7.37
CA THR A 58 -21.41 -21.33 8.02
C THR A 58 -20.27 -22.12 8.66
N LEU A 59 -20.59 -22.77 9.77
CA LEU A 59 -19.69 -23.74 10.38
C LEU A 59 -19.67 -25.04 9.59
N VAL A 60 -18.52 -25.68 9.50
CA VAL A 60 -18.29 -26.87 8.70
C VAL A 60 -18.07 -28.07 9.62
N ARG A 61 -18.80 -29.15 9.39
CA ARG A 61 -18.56 -30.45 10.04
C ARG A 61 -18.05 -31.44 9.00
N PRO A 62 -16.88 -32.08 9.22
CA PRO A 62 -16.40 -33.14 8.37
C PRO A 62 -17.39 -34.34 8.42
N VAL A 63 -17.66 -34.92 7.26
CA VAL A 63 -18.53 -36.07 7.14
C VAL A 63 -17.87 -37.16 6.31
N VAL A 64 -18.16 -38.42 6.65
CA VAL A 64 -17.81 -39.57 5.82
C VAL A 64 -19.05 -39.98 5.06
N MET A 65 -18.94 -40.21 3.76
CA MET A 65 -20.04 -40.61 2.90
C MET A 65 -19.59 -41.75 1.99
N THR A 66 -20.51 -42.61 1.63
CA THR A 66 -20.27 -43.63 0.60
C THR A 66 -20.44 -42.97 -0.76
N MET A 67 -19.41 -43.06 -1.57
CA MET A 67 -19.38 -42.56 -2.95
C MET A 67 -19.23 -43.72 -3.92
N THR A 68 -19.74 -43.55 -5.13
CA THR A 68 -19.61 -44.54 -6.20
C THR A 68 -18.72 -44.03 -7.28
N ARG A 69 -17.80 -44.89 -7.74
CA ARG A 69 -16.96 -44.63 -8.90
C ARG A 69 -17.26 -45.64 -9.99
N VAL A 70 -17.45 -45.15 -11.16
CA VAL A 70 -17.66 -45.96 -12.35
C VAL A 70 -16.35 -46.04 -13.12
N ASP A 71 -15.79 -47.21 -13.20
CA ASP A 71 -14.57 -47.49 -13.96
C ASP A 71 -14.92 -48.30 -15.21
N THR A 72 -14.39 -47.87 -16.37
CA THR A 72 -14.58 -48.55 -17.64
C THR A 72 -13.27 -49.25 -18.00
N PHE A 73 -13.33 -50.54 -18.15
CA PHE A 73 -12.19 -51.37 -18.56
C PHE A 73 -12.45 -52.03 -19.90
N ARG A 74 -11.44 -52.04 -20.76
CA ARG A 74 -11.48 -52.85 -22.01
C ARG A 74 -11.16 -54.29 -21.66
N VAL A 75 -12.12 -55.15 -21.88
CA VAL A 75 -11.96 -56.61 -21.67
C VAL A 75 -12.06 -57.34 -23.02
N VAL A 76 -11.38 -58.46 -23.12
CA VAL A 76 -11.50 -59.34 -24.31
C VAL A 76 -12.89 -59.90 -24.31
N ASP A 77 -13.66 -59.64 -25.39
CA ASP A 77 -15.00 -60.20 -25.58
C ASP A 77 -14.95 -61.56 -26.27
N LYS A 78 -14.18 -61.66 -27.34
CA LYS A 78 -14.09 -62.86 -28.14
C LYS A 78 -12.74 -62.96 -28.84
N ILE A 79 -12.21 -64.19 -28.90
CA ILE A 79 -11.01 -64.51 -29.67
C ILE A 79 -11.45 -65.48 -30.77
N VAL A 80 -11.25 -65.13 -32.03
CA VAL A 80 -11.53 -65.97 -33.19
C VAL A 80 -10.28 -66.07 -34.03
N GLY A 81 -9.58 -67.18 -33.94
CA GLY A 81 -8.29 -67.37 -34.56
C GLY A 81 -7.23 -66.42 -34.00
N GLN A 82 -6.72 -65.48 -34.84
CA GLN A 82 -5.79 -64.44 -34.44
C GLN A 82 -6.45 -63.09 -34.13
N ASP A 83 -7.76 -62.98 -34.36
CA ASP A 83 -8.52 -61.75 -34.13
C ASP A 83 -9.11 -61.72 -32.75
N THR A 84 -8.85 -60.62 -32.04
CA THR A 84 -9.35 -60.36 -30.69
C THR A 84 -10.30 -59.17 -30.71
N THR A 85 -11.56 -59.39 -30.36
CA THR A 85 -12.54 -58.33 -30.16
C THR A 85 -12.55 -57.90 -28.71
N MET A 86 -12.59 -56.58 -28.49
CA MET A 86 -12.61 -55.94 -27.18
C MET A 86 -14.00 -55.35 -26.93
N ARG A 87 -14.50 -55.43 -25.72
CA ARG A 87 -15.68 -54.68 -25.28
C ARG A 87 -15.34 -53.88 -24.03
N ASP A 88 -16.10 -52.79 -23.82
CA ASP A 88 -16.02 -52.02 -22.63
C ASP A 88 -16.84 -52.69 -21.53
N SER A 89 -16.22 -52.93 -20.36
CA SER A 89 -16.88 -53.41 -19.15
C SER A 89 -16.93 -52.27 -18.14
N ILE A 90 -18.13 -51.99 -17.68
CA ILE A 90 -18.36 -50.94 -16.68
C ILE A 90 -18.47 -51.61 -15.33
N VAL A 91 -17.62 -51.19 -14.39
CA VAL A 91 -17.63 -51.66 -13.03
C VAL A 91 -17.90 -50.48 -12.10
N THR A 92 -18.94 -50.62 -11.29
CA THR A 92 -19.27 -49.64 -10.25
C THR A 92 -18.67 -50.11 -8.93
N GLN A 93 -17.82 -49.28 -8.34
CA GLN A 93 -17.20 -49.52 -7.05
C GLN A 93 -17.65 -48.50 -6.03
N GLU A 94 -17.98 -48.94 -4.87
CA GLU A 94 -18.23 -48.07 -3.72
C GLU A 94 -16.94 -47.82 -2.97
N TYR A 95 -16.72 -46.56 -2.59
CA TYR A 95 -15.61 -46.17 -1.75
C TYR A 95 -16.03 -45.11 -0.73
N LEU A 96 -15.27 -45.00 0.36
CA LEU A 96 -15.51 -43.97 1.36
C LEU A 96 -14.95 -42.62 0.87
N GLY A 97 -15.83 -41.64 0.69
CA GLY A 97 -15.49 -40.26 0.44
C GLY A 97 -15.58 -39.42 1.72
N PHE A 98 -14.92 -38.29 1.67
CA PHE A 98 -14.91 -37.34 2.78
C PHE A 98 -15.43 -36.00 2.28
N GLY A 99 -16.25 -35.37 3.09
CA GLY A 99 -16.87 -34.09 2.75
C GLY A 99 -16.89 -33.12 3.94
N PRO A 100 -17.31 -31.89 3.69
CA PRO A 100 -17.64 -31.33 2.37
C PRO A 100 -16.39 -31.11 1.52
N ASN A 101 -16.50 -31.27 0.20
CA ASN A 101 -15.39 -31.14 -0.76
C ASN A 101 -15.59 -29.98 -1.79
N ASN A 102 -16.57 -29.13 -1.51
CA ASN A 102 -16.96 -28.00 -2.39
C ASN A 102 -16.91 -26.67 -1.63
N LEU A 103 -15.93 -26.49 -0.78
CA LEU A 103 -15.74 -25.23 -0.06
C LEU A 103 -14.96 -24.25 -0.93
N TYR A 104 -15.53 -23.07 -1.14
CA TYR A 104 -14.90 -21.98 -1.86
C TYR A 104 -14.73 -20.78 -0.93
N LEU A 105 -13.48 -20.34 -0.77
CA LEU A 105 -13.13 -19.16 0.00
C LEU A 105 -12.57 -18.11 -0.96
N ARG A 106 -13.21 -16.96 -0.99
CA ARG A 106 -12.81 -15.84 -1.82
C ARG A 106 -12.12 -14.81 -0.95
N LEU A 107 -10.80 -14.67 -1.12
CA LEU A 107 -10.01 -13.68 -0.40
C LEU A 107 -10.43 -12.26 -0.78
N PHE A 108 -10.48 -11.40 0.21
CA PHE A 108 -10.64 -9.95 0.08
C PHE A 108 -9.71 -9.27 1.08
N GLN A 109 -9.35 -8.04 0.78
CA GLN A 109 -8.57 -7.21 1.70
C GLN A 109 -9.49 -6.19 2.36
N GLU A 110 -9.43 -6.09 3.67
CA GLU A 110 -10.10 -5.00 4.38
C GLU A 110 -9.49 -3.67 3.96
N LYS A 111 -10.35 -2.72 3.62
CA LYS A 111 -9.90 -1.36 3.35
C LYS A 111 -9.71 -0.63 4.65
N LEU A 112 -8.59 0.05 4.79
CA LEU A 112 -8.38 1.07 5.82
C LEU A 112 -9.53 2.08 5.77
N THR A 113 -10.20 2.24 6.88
CA THR A 113 -11.30 3.23 7.02
C THR A 113 -10.95 4.34 8.01
N GLN A 114 -9.84 4.16 8.73
CA GLN A 114 -9.40 5.11 9.74
C GLN A 114 -8.37 6.08 9.15
N LEU A 115 -8.66 7.36 9.23
CA LEU A 115 -7.75 8.43 8.84
C LEU A 115 -6.86 8.81 10.01
N TYR A 116 -5.56 8.64 9.86
CA TYR A 116 -4.52 9.11 10.79
C TYR A 116 -3.24 9.41 10.01
N MET A 117 -2.37 10.20 10.58
CA MET A 117 -1.04 10.46 10.02
C MET A 117 -0.12 9.29 10.37
N THR A 118 0.45 8.65 9.35
CA THR A 118 1.32 7.47 9.49
C THR A 118 2.78 7.86 9.62
N ASP A 119 3.17 8.93 8.95
CA ASP A 119 4.56 9.40 8.95
C ASP A 119 4.62 10.90 8.68
N ASP A 120 5.64 11.55 9.24
CA ASP A 120 5.96 12.95 9.01
C ASP A 120 7.48 13.15 9.07
N ASP A 121 8.05 13.84 8.06
CA ASP A 121 9.49 14.02 7.96
C ASP A 121 9.87 15.35 7.30
N ARG A 122 11.05 15.87 7.64
CA ARG A 122 11.70 17.01 6.99
C ARG A 122 12.87 16.52 6.13
N LYS A 123 12.56 16.11 4.90
CA LYS A 123 13.57 15.58 3.96
C LYS A 123 14.50 16.62 3.42
N GLU A 124 14.02 17.85 3.29
CA GLU A 124 14.75 19.01 2.79
C GLU A 124 14.52 20.20 3.70
N ARG A 125 15.38 21.22 3.62
CA ARG A 125 15.22 22.45 4.42
C ARG A 125 13.88 23.14 4.18
N GLU A 126 13.42 23.12 2.94
CA GLU A 126 12.24 23.84 2.46
C GLU A 126 10.99 22.98 2.43
N ARG A 127 11.07 21.68 2.80
CA ARG A 127 9.97 20.73 2.63
C ARG A 127 9.73 19.85 3.85
N LEU A 128 8.46 19.78 4.23
CA LEU A 128 7.94 18.80 5.18
C LEU A 128 6.94 17.90 4.46
N ASP A 129 7.07 16.60 4.60
CA ASP A 129 6.16 15.60 4.06
C ASP A 129 5.30 15.02 5.18
N PHE A 130 4.01 14.80 4.89
CA PHE A 130 3.05 14.18 5.79
C PHE A 130 2.32 13.09 5.04
N ILE A 131 2.33 11.88 5.57
CA ILE A 131 1.71 10.71 4.96
C ILE A 131 0.52 10.29 5.82
N PHE A 132 -0.61 10.05 5.17
CA PHE A 132 -1.85 9.64 5.82
C PHE A 132 -2.21 8.21 5.43
N SER A 133 -2.89 7.52 6.32
CA SER A 133 -3.31 6.12 6.15
C SER A 133 -4.26 5.88 4.99
N ILE A 134 -5.10 6.86 4.67
CA ILE A 134 -6.06 6.80 3.57
C ILE A 134 -6.16 8.16 2.86
N PRO A 135 -6.54 8.15 1.56
CA PRO A 135 -6.88 9.37 0.85
C PRO A 135 -8.03 10.12 1.52
N GLY A 136 -7.90 11.42 1.67
CA GLY A 136 -8.95 12.21 2.29
C GLY A 136 -8.92 13.68 1.93
N LYS A 137 -10.02 14.38 2.18
CA LYS A 137 -10.03 15.85 2.21
C LYS A 137 -9.45 16.26 3.55
N ASN A 138 -8.14 16.45 3.60
CA ASN A 138 -7.48 16.86 4.82
C ASN A 138 -7.56 18.38 4.96
N GLU A 139 -8.33 18.86 5.94
CA GLU A 139 -8.21 20.22 6.42
C GLU A 139 -6.92 20.31 7.23
N PHE A 140 -5.80 20.48 6.53
CA PHE A 140 -4.49 20.54 7.15
C PHE A 140 -4.05 22.00 7.33
N LYS A 141 -3.59 22.33 8.54
CA LYS A 141 -3.01 23.62 8.89
C LYS A 141 -1.74 23.42 9.70
N ALA A 142 -0.73 24.21 9.40
CA ALA A 142 0.51 24.23 10.14
C ALA A 142 0.78 25.64 10.68
N ARG A 143 1.10 25.76 11.95
CA ARG A 143 1.44 27.02 12.61
C ARG A 143 2.80 26.88 13.29
N LEU A 144 3.69 27.80 13.03
CA LEU A 144 4.98 27.86 13.72
C LEU A 144 4.76 28.15 15.22
N PHE A 145 5.59 27.52 16.04
CA PHE A 145 5.59 27.70 17.47
C PHE A 145 7.02 27.98 17.94
N ASP A 146 7.22 29.10 18.59
CA ASP A 146 8.50 29.46 19.18
C ASP A 146 8.25 30.07 20.57
N THR A 147 8.75 29.40 21.60
CA THR A 147 8.60 29.83 22.99
C THR A 147 9.50 30.99 23.36
N LEU A 148 10.53 31.24 22.56
CA LEU A 148 11.57 32.23 22.87
C LEU A 148 11.42 33.52 22.04
N SER A 149 10.59 33.53 20.99
CA SER A 149 10.40 34.68 20.14
C SER A 149 9.30 35.57 20.69
N THR A 150 9.59 36.85 20.84
CA THR A 150 8.61 37.91 21.14
C THR A 150 8.00 38.51 19.86
N GLU A 151 8.53 38.17 18.69
CA GLU A 151 8.02 38.63 17.41
C GLU A 151 6.88 37.76 16.88
N PRO A 152 5.88 38.34 16.23
CA PRO A 152 4.83 37.55 15.58
C PRO A 152 5.43 36.65 14.51
N LEU A 153 5.10 35.37 14.56
CA LEU A 153 5.51 34.38 13.58
C LEU A 153 4.69 34.60 12.28
N PRO A 154 5.31 34.39 11.10
CA PRO A 154 4.60 34.55 9.83
C PRO A 154 3.43 33.56 9.74
N GLU A 155 2.26 34.04 9.31
CA GLU A 155 1.08 33.19 9.11
C GLU A 155 1.11 32.50 7.74
N ASP A 156 1.58 33.22 6.70
CA ASP A 156 1.66 32.75 5.32
C ASP A 156 3.09 32.31 4.95
N TRP A 157 3.61 31.28 5.67
CA TRP A 157 4.99 30.84 5.53
C TRP A 157 5.17 29.61 4.64
N TYR A 158 4.07 28.98 4.20
CA TYR A 158 4.11 27.76 3.42
C TYR A 158 3.05 27.69 2.34
N VAL A 159 3.22 26.75 1.41
CA VAL A 159 2.25 26.30 0.43
C VAL A 159 2.05 24.80 0.60
N LEU A 160 0.82 24.32 0.46
CA LEU A 160 0.49 22.89 0.50
C LEU A 160 0.35 22.35 -0.92
N GLU A 161 1.00 21.23 -1.16
CA GLU A 161 0.86 20.42 -2.35
C GLU A 161 0.29 19.05 -1.95
N HIS A 162 -0.74 18.61 -2.68
CA HIS A 162 -1.37 17.31 -2.47
C HIS A 162 -0.87 16.32 -3.51
N SER A 163 -0.58 15.08 -3.08
CA SER A 163 -0.31 13.98 -4.02
C SER A 163 -1.54 13.68 -4.89
N ALA A 164 -1.33 13.04 -6.02
CA ALA A 164 -2.42 12.57 -6.89
C ALA A 164 -3.36 11.57 -6.16
N GLY A 165 -2.81 10.79 -5.21
CA GLY A 165 -3.56 9.87 -4.35
C GLY A 165 -4.30 10.56 -3.22
N ASN A 166 -4.00 11.83 -2.94
CA ASN A 166 -4.56 12.61 -1.84
C ASN A 166 -4.35 12.00 -0.44
N ASP A 167 -3.30 11.20 -0.31
CA ASP A 167 -2.83 10.53 0.90
C ASP A 167 -1.52 11.12 1.45
N THR A 168 -0.86 11.94 0.65
CA THR A 168 0.40 12.60 1.01
C THR A 168 0.28 14.10 0.79
N LEU A 169 0.75 14.87 1.76
CA LEU A 169 0.85 16.33 1.69
C LEU A 169 2.32 16.73 1.76
N ALA A 170 2.75 17.57 0.84
CA ALA A 170 4.03 18.26 0.91
C ALA A 170 3.79 19.73 1.31
N LEU A 171 4.38 20.15 2.42
CA LEU A 171 4.38 21.52 2.87
C LEU A 171 5.69 22.17 2.43
N TRP A 172 5.59 23.12 1.51
CA TRP A 172 6.72 23.87 1.00
C TRP A 172 6.85 25.20 1.73
N ILE A 173 7.99 25.40 2.39
CA ILE A 173 8.28 26.61 3.15
C ILE A 173 8.77 27.68 2.20
N LYS A 174 8.01 28.74 2.03
CA LYS A 174 8.37 29.86 1.15
C LYS A 174 9.16 30.97 1.85
N ASP A 175 9.08 31.05 3.18
CA ASP A 175 9.80 32.06 3.95
C ASP A 175 11.22 31.62 4.29
N SER A 176 12.20 32.36 3.77
CA SER A 176 13.62 32.07 3.95
C SER A 176 14.09 32.19 5.40
N THR A 177 13.43 32.98 6.23
CA THR A 177 13.76 33.11 7.65
C THR A 177 13.34 31.87 8.43
N VAL A 178 12.37 31.11 7.90
CA VAL A 178 11.85 29.88 8.49
C VAL A 178 12.69 28.68 8.03
N TYR A 179 12.87 28.47 6.73
CA TYR A 179 13.54 27.25 6.26
C TYR A 179 15.04 27.21 6.59
N LYS A 180 15.69 28.36 6.81
CA LYS A 180 17.09 28.43 7.24
C LYS A 180 17.32 27.93 8.68
N LYS A 181 16.28 27.83 9.49
CA LYS A 181 16.38 27.29 10.84
C LYS A 181 16.62 25.77 10.78
N ASP A 182 17.61 25.31 11.55
CA ASP A 182 17.90 23.86 11.64
C ASP A 182 16.78 23.09 12.37
N THR A 183 16.03 23.77 13.22
CA THR A 183 14.92 23.19 13.95
C THR A 183 13.66 24.03 13.76
N LEU A 184 12.56 23.39 13.47
CA LEU A 184 11.24 23.98 13.38
C LEU A 184 10.32 23.29 14.38
N ASN A 185 9.65 24.07 15.23
CA ASN A 185 8.55 23.58 16.05
C ASN A 185 7.25 24.02 15.39
N VAL A 186 6.38 23.08 15.11
CA VAL A 186 5.15 23.31 14.33
C VAL A 186 3.98 22.69 15.07
N ILE A 187 2.91 23.44 15.21
CA ILE A 187 1.62 22.92 15.65
C ILE A 187 0.87 22.54 14.38
N LEU A 188 0.59 21.25 14.24
CA LEU A 188 -0.18 20.67 13.15
C LEU A 188 -1.64 20.54 13.55
N SER A 189 -2.56 20.87 12.65
CA SER A 189 -3.99 20.64 12.83
C SER A 189 -4.54 19.93 11.61
N TYR A 190 -5.10 18.74 11.78
CA TYR A 190 -5.59 17.89 10.70
C TYR A 190 -6.75 17.00 11.17
N LEU A 191 -7.47 16.42 10.23
CA LEU A 191 -8.54 15.48 10.55
C LEU A 191 -7.96 14.09 10.89
N ARG A 192 -8.48 13.50 11.94
CA ARG A 192 -8.16 12.15 12.38
C ARG A 192 -9.41 11.40 12.80
N THR A 193 -9.48 10.11 12.54
CA THR A 193 -10.55 9.25 13.05
C THR A 193 -10.32 8.98 14.54
N ASP A 194 -11.31 9.28 15.36
CA ASP A 194 -11.29 9.03 16.80
C ASP A 194 -11.62 7.56 17.13
N SER A 195 -11.59 7.21 18.43
CA SER A 195 -11.91 5.87 18.91
C SER A 195 -13.36 5.43 18.64
N THR A 196 -14.25 6.36 18.26
CA THR A 196 -15.64 6.08 17.91
C THR A 196 -15.86 5.95 16.40
N GLY A 197 -14.81 6.06 15.59
CA GLY A 197 -14.87 6.01 14.13
C GLY A 197 -15.30 7.33 13.47
N ARG A 198 -15.35 8.46 14.22
CA ARG A 198 -15.71 9.76 13.68
C ARG A 198 -14.48 10.59 13.35
N LEU A 199 -14.56 11.36 12.27
CA LEU A 199 -13.52 12.33 11.92
C LEU A 199 -13.62 13.54 12.86
N THR A 200 -12.52 13.82 13.55
CA THR A 200 -12.36 14.97 14.45
C THR A 200 -11.09 15.73 14.12
N THR A 201 -11.08 17.02 14.39
CA THR A 201 -9.86 17.83 14.26
C THR A 201 -8.91 17.49 15.39
N PHE A 202 -7.72 17.02 15.04
CA PHE A 202 -6.65 16.72 15.97
C PHE A 202 -5.56 17.78 15.84
N ALA A 203 -4.98 18.20 16.97
CA ALA A 203 -3.85 19.10 16.99
C ALA A 203 -2.67 18.45 17.70
N ASP A 204 -1.51 18.50 17.08
CA ASP A 204 -0.27 17.96 17.61
C ASP A 204 0.86 18.98 17.47
N THR A 205 1.89 18.83 18.31
CA THR A 205 3.09 19.68 18.25
C THR A 205 4.27 18.81 17.89
N SER A 206 4.81 19.06 16.71
CA SER A 206 5.95 18.31 16.17
C SER A 206 7.20 19.17 16.06
N ARG A 207 8.35 18.54 16.23
CA ARG A 207 9.66 19.18 16.12
C ARG A 207 10.44 18.56 14.97
N TYR A 208 10.70 19.35 13.94
CA TYR A 208 11.44 18.93 12.75
C TYR A 208 12.85 19.47 12.78
N THR A 209 13.83 18.60 12.57
CA THR A 209 15.25 18.97 12.53
C THR A 209 15.84 18.60 11.18
N PHE A 210 16.60 19.50 10.61
CA PHE A 210 17.36 19.25 9.39
C PHE A 210 18.81 19.72 9.59
N LYS A 211 19.75 18.85 9.21
CA LYS A 211 21.19 19.19 9.21
C LYS A 211 21.73 18.92 7.82
N ASP A 212 22.38 19.92 7.24
CA ASP A 212 23.07 19.73 5.96
C ASP A 212 24.13 18.63 6.09
N LYS A 213 24.12 17.72 5.13
CA LYS A 213 25.20 16.74 5.00
C LYS A 213 26.49 17.50 4.72
N LYS A 214 27.46 17.47 5.64
CA LYS A 214 28.79 18.04 5.38
C LYS A 214 29.32 17.42 4.10
N LYS A 215 29.59 18.27 3.08
CA LYS A 215 30.34 17.83 1.89
C LYS A 215 31.66 17.26 2.39
N PRO A 216 32.12 16.07 1.92
CA PRO A 216 33.42 15.55 2.31
C PRO A 216 34.47 16.58 1.93
N ASP A 217 35.29 16.94 2.89
CA ASP A 217 36.40 17.88 2.76
C ASP A 217 37.47 17.33 1.79
N ASN A 218 37.25 17.47 0.52
CA ASN A 218 38.18 17.15 -0.55
C ASN A 218 38.81 18.44 -1.13
N LYS A 219 39.38 19.27 -0.27
CA LYS A 219 40.24 20.38 -0.75
C LYS A 219 41.43 20.59 0.17
N LYS A 220 42.52 19.89 -0.14
CA LYS A 220 43.85 20.47 0.05
C LYS A 220 44.03 21.55 -1.01
N GLY A 221 44.05 22.79 -0.58
CA GLY A 221 44.67 23.92 -1.29
C GLY A 221 43.83 24.60 -2.38
N ARG A 222 42.95 25.49 -1.98
CA ARG A 222 42.71 26.74 -2.75
C ARG A 222 42.24 27.82 -1.77
N LYS A 223 42.84 29.02 -1.93
CA LYS A 223 42.59 30.22 -1.17
C LYS A 223 41.13 30.65 -1.22
N ASP A 224 40.67 31.25 -0.12
CA ASP A 224 39.40 31.86 0.11
C ASP A 224 38.94 32.78 -1.06
N GLU A 225 38.15 32.26 -1.96
CA GLU A 225 37.23 33.08 -2.77
C GLU A 225 35.90 33.11 -2.02
N PRO A 226 35.27 34.29 -1.85
CA PRO A 226 33.94 34.36 -1.25
C PRO A 226 32.98 33.50 -2.06
N GLU A 227 32.36 32.48 -1.43
CA GLU A 227 31.32 31.67 -2.04
C GLU A 227 30.15 32.60 -2.39
N THR A 228 30.04 32.96 -3.65
CA THR A 228 28.80 33.52 -4.20
C THR A 228 27.70 32.48 -3.97
N PRO A 229 26.56 32.85 -3.37
CA PRO A 229 25.47 31.91 -3.18
C PRO A 229 25.10 31.30 -4.52
N ALA A 230 25.21 29.97 -4.63
CA ALA A 230 24.81 29.25 -5.83
C ALA A 230 23.32 29.52 -6.07
N ILE A 231 23.00 30.09 -7.22
CA ILE A 231 21.61 30.26 -7.65
C ILE A 231 21.12 28.85 -7.96
N GLU A 232 20.24 28.34 -7.13
CA GLU A 232 19.57 27.06 -7.39
C GLU A 232 18.43 27.31 -8.39
N PHE A 233 18.56 26.72 -9.57
CA PHE A 233 17.52 26.75 -10.58
C PHE A 233 16.46 25.69 -10.30
N VAL A 234 15.21 26.01 -10.67
CA VAL A 234 14.12 25.03 -10.69
C VAL A 234 14.41 24.01 -11.80
N GLU A 235 14.47 22.74 -11.43
CA GLU A 235 14.58 21.66 -12.41
C GLU A 235 13.23 21.38 -13.04
N ILE A 236 13.20 21.31 -14.37
CA ILE A 236 12.01 21.03 -15.14
C ILE A 236 12.22 19.71 -15.88
N LYS A 237 11.33 18.75 -15.66
CA LYS A 237 11.22 17.53 -16.45
C LYS A 237 10.03 17.64 -17.36
N SER A 238 10.12 17.09 -18.56
CA SER A 238 9.02 17.04 -19.52
C SER A 238 8.99 15.70 -20.23
N ASN A 239 7.84 15.37 -20.82
CA ASN A 239 7.73 14.25 -21.75
C ASN A 239 8.11 14.61 -23.18
N ALA A 240 8.53 15.84 -23.44
CA ALA A 240 9.03 16.23 -24.75
C ALA A 240 10.42 15.63 -24.97
N GLY A 241 10.54 14.71 -25.92
CA GLY A 241 11.79 14.18 -26.44
C GLY A 241 12.17 14.85 -27.76
N ASN A 242 13.12 14.24 -28.49
CA ASN A 242 13.49 14.69 -29.85
C ASN A 242 12.33 14.53 -30.84
N ASP A 243 11.45 13.55 -30.60
CA ASP A 243 10.25 13.30 -31.37
C ASP A 243 9.05 13.42 -30.43
N PHE A 244 8.18 14.39 -30.66
CA PHE A 244 6.98 14.64 -29.90
C PHE A 244 5.75 14.56 -30.82
N ASP A 245 4.82 13.69 -30.49
CA ASP A 245 3.58 13.51 -31.26
C ASP A 245 2.69 14.75 -31.11
N LEU A 246 2.23 15.32 -32.22
CA LEU A 246 1.32 16.48 -32.26
C LEU A 246 0.00 16.26 -31.51
N GLY A 247 -0.42 15.01 -31.31
CA GLY A 247 -1.61 14.64 -30.54
C GLY A 247 -1.36 14.42 -29.04
N ALA A 248 -0.11 14.37 -28.61
CA ALA A 248 0.24 14.12 -27.22
C ALA A 248 0.09 15.40 -26.37
N ARG A 249 -0.29 15.19 -25.09
CA ARG A 249 -0.29 16.29 -24.13
C ARG A 249 1.11 16.51 -23.61
N LEU A 250 1.61 17.75 -23.72
CA LEU A 250 2.83 18.16 -23.04
C LEU A 250 2.57 18.28 -21.54
N TRP A 251 3.40 17.66 -20.73
CA TRP A 251 3.43 17.87 -19.28
C TRP A 251 4.84 18.33 -18.86
N LEU A 252 4.85 19.18 -17.86
CA LEU A 252 6.04 19.69 -17.21
C LEU A 252 5.94 19.36 -15.72
N GLU A 253 6.98 18.75 -15.18
CA GLU A 253 7.13 18.46 -13.77
C GLU A 253 8.25 19.33 -13.22
N PHE A 254 7.94 20.06 -12.16
CA PHE A 254 8.87 20.94 -11.47
C PHE A 254 9.27 20.31 -10.15
N ASN A 255 10.54 20.42 -9.77
CA ASN A 255 11.02 19.93 -8.48
C ASN A 255 10.59 20.81 -7.29
N ARG A 256 9.98 21.98 -7.55
CA ARG A 256 9.45 22.92 -6.55
C ARG A 256 8.13 23.53 -7.04
N PRO A 257 7.25 23.99 -6.13
CA PRO A 257 6.05 24.72 -6.54
C PRO A 257 6.39 25.96 -7.34
N VAL A 258 5.71 26.17 -8.45
CA VAL A 258 5.86 27.34 -9.31
C VAL A 258 4.60 28.19 -9.27
N ASP A 259 4.78 29.51 -9.30
CA ASP A 259 3.67 30.43 -9.42
C ASP A 259 3.08 30.39 -10.85
N LYS A 260 1.75 30.42 -10.95
CA LYS A 260 1.04 30.45 -12.24
C LYS A 260 1.48 31.58 -13.14
N ALA A 261 1.80 32.73 -12.57
CA ALA A 261 2.29 33.91 -13.33
C ALA A 261 3.59 33.62 -14.09
N GLY A 262 4.45 32.73 -13.61
CA GLY A 262 5.67 32.30 -14.30
C GLY A 262 5.42 31.43 -15.52
N LEU A 263 4.29 30.72 -15.57
CA LEU A 263 3.94 29.82 -16.67
C LEU A 263 3.46 30.55 -17.93
N GLU A 264 3.00 31.79 -17.80
CA GLU A 264 2.56 32.64 -18.95
C GLU A 264 3.71 32.97 -19.91
N ASN A 265 4.96 32.85 -19.46
CA ASN A 265 6.16 33.09 -20.26
C ASN A 265 6.73 31.82 -20.92
N LEU A 266 6.06 30.66 -20.79
CA LEU A 266 6.46 29.44 -21.48
C LEU A 266 6.05 29.50 -22.95
N HIS A 267 7.04 29.43 -23.83
CA HIS A 267 6.83 29.38 -25.28
C HIS A 267 7.32 28.07 -25.84
N ILE A 268 6.50 27.42 -26.65
CA ILE A 268 6.89 26.24 -27.41
C ILE A 268 7.27 26.72 -28.82
N SER A 269 8.49 26.43 -29.25
CA SER A 269 8.97 26.79 -30.60
C SER A 269 9.47 25.52 -31.30
N GLU A 270 9.13 25.42 -32.59
CA GLU A 270 9.70 24.42 -33.47
C GLU A 270 11.10 24.86 -33.90
N LYS A 271 12.07 23.95 -33.83
CA LYS A 271 13.40 24.21 -34.37
C LYS A 271 13.39 23.78 -35.83
N VAL A 272 13.31 24.76 -36.74
CA VAL A 272 13.41 24.56 -38.19
C VAL A 272 14.88 24.34 -38.60
#